data_4b4fd8c16ae1d46d370ddba0da08a4e0
#
_entry.id   4b4fd8c16ae1d46d370ddba0da08a4e0
#
_cell.length_a   1.000
_cell.length_b   1.000
_cell.length_c   1.000
_cell.angle_alpha   90.00
_cell.angle_beta   90.00
_cell.angle_gamma   90.00
#
_symmetry.space_group_name_H-M   'P 1'
#
loop_
_entity.id
_entity.type
_entity.pdbx_description
1 polymer ?
#
loop_
_entity_poly.entity_id
_entity_poly.type
_entity_poly.pdbx_seq_one_letter_code
_entity_poly.pdbx_strand_id
1 'polypeptide(L)'
;MSVTTSLYVKQYSDSLFRLEERPRMPWPNHVLMVEPEFFDVLYVINPHMEAMVGSVQPEKAWQEWAKIKSQFEAWGYYVHPVKAKEGLPDLVFCANQSLPCWDAELGASVVMGVMRNEQRREEVSYIEQVFAHKGLPIHRIMNVDSAEYFEGMGDVQWHPERSLLWAGHGFRTSEQAIQKLATFLGVPTIGLVLQDERLYHLDTCFCMLNEHTVMCYPPAFCREGMRLIEHYFEHIIEVDERECLESFACNATAVSGNRVLLPERAPKTKAALEGMGFEVA
;
A
#
# COMPACT_ATOMS: atom_id res chain seq x y z
N MET A 1 31.96 10.91 17.97
CA MET A 1 30.57 10.53 18.32
C MET A 1 29.89 10.19 17.01
N SER A 2 29.58 8.93 16.78
CA SER A 2 28.78 8.50 15.60
C SER A 2 27.38 9.07 15.80
N VAL A 3 26.96 10.01 14.96
CA VAL A 3 25.58 10.45 14.90
C VAL A 3 24.81 9.23 14.35
N THR A 4 24.09 8.54 15.21
CA THR A 4 23.16 7.49 14.76
C THR A 4 22.05 8.21 14.02
N THR A 5 22.13 8.26 12.70
CA THR A 5 21.09 8.84 11.86
C THR A 5 19.82 8.02 12.08
N SER A 6 18.75 8.67 12.50
CA SER A 6 17.45 8.01 12.63
C SER A 6 17.05 7.42 11.28
N LEU A 7 16.66 6.15 11.25
CA LEU A 7 16.12 5.54 10.05
C LEU A 7 14.67 6.00 9.75
N TYR A 8 14.04 6.68 10.69
CA TYR A 8 12.72 7.24 10.52
C TYR A 8 12.81 8.75 10.24
N VAL A 9 12.34 9.16 9.07
CA VAL A 9 12.33 10.53 8.57
C VAL A 9 10.92 11.10 8.69
N LYS A 10 10.75 12.12 9.52
CA LYS A 10 9.46 12.77 9.79
C LYS A 10 9.38 14.19 9.23
N GLN A 11 10.52 14.85 9.10
CA GLN A 11 10.64 16.22 8.64
C GLN A 11 11.69 16.31 7.54
N TYR A 12 11.53 17.28 6.67
CA TYR A 12 12.49 17.53 5.59
C TYR A 12 13.92 17.73 6.09
N SER A 13 14.08 18.37 7.26
CA SER A 13 15.38 18.53 7.92
C SER A 13 16.07 17.22 8.31
N ASP A 14 15.33 16.14 8.43
CA ASP A 14 15.82 14.82 8.81
C ASP A 14 16.26 14.00 7.60
N SER A 15 15.94 14.45 6.39
CA SER A 15 16.28 13.77 5.13
C SER A 15 17.77 14.00 4.80
N LEU A 16 18.61 13.12 5.34
CA LEU A 16 20.07 13.22 5.21
C LEU A 16 20.67 12.30 4.15
N PHE A 17 19.84 11.66 3.32
CA PHE A 17 20.28 10.74 2.27
C PHE A 17 19.74 11.14 0.91
N ARG A 18 20.48 10.79 -0.12
CA ARG A 18 20.06 10.93 -1.50
C ARG A 18 19.43 9.61 -1.97
N LEU A 19 18.40 9.71 -2.83
CA LEU A 19 17.71 8.55 -3.36
C LEU A 19 18.66 7.59 -4.09
N GLU A 20 19.56 8.15 -4.89
CA GLU A 20 20.54 7.39 -5.70
C GLU A 20 21.52 6.57 -4.85
N GLU A 21 21.72 6.95 -3.59
CA GLU A 21 22.56 6.23 -2.63
C GLU A 21 21.89 5.00 -2.02
N ARG A 22 20.57 4.86 -2.20
CA ARG A 22 19.84 3.70 -1.70
C ARG A 22 20.08 2.48 -2.56
N PRO A 23 20.28 1.30 -1.97
CA PRO A 23 20.44 0.06 -2.71
C PRO A 23 19.28 -0.17 -3.70
N ARG A 24 19.59 -0.73 -4.85
CA ARG A 24 18.58 -1.12 -5.84
C ARG A 24 17.76 -2.30 -5.31
N MET A 25 16.46 -2.26 -5.60
CA MET A 25 15.53 -3.35 -5.35
C MET A 25 14.84 -3.76 -6.64
N PRO A 26 14.61 -5.07 -6.86
CA PRO A 26 13.84 -5.50 -8.02
C PRO A 26 12.36 -5.12 -7.87
N TRP A 27 11.70 -4.85 -8.98
CA TRP A 27 10.24 -4.84 -9.00
C TRP A 27 9.70 -6.22 -8.63
N PRO A 28 8.68 -6.30 -7.76
CA PRO A 28 7.98 -7.54 -7.53
C PRO A 28 7.31 -8.01 -8.83
N ASN A 29 7.33 -9.29 -9.09
CA ASN A 29 6.63 -9.91 -10.24
C ASN A 29 5.63 -10.98 -9.82
N HIS A 30 5.36 -11.09 -8.52
CA HIS A 30 4.36 -11.97 -7.94
C HIS A 30 3.25 -11.13 -7.29
N VAL A 31 2.00 -11.48 -7.55
CA VAL A 31 0.81 -10.81 -6.99
C VAL A 31 -0.05 -11.85 -6.27
N LEU A 32 -0.37 -11.60 -5.01
CA LEU A 32 -1.33 -12.39 -4.25
C LEU A 32 -2.71 -11.73 -4.41
N MET A 33 -3.72 -12.49 -4.77
CA MET A 33 -5.09 -12.02 -4.94
C MET A 33 -6.06 -12.97 -4.24
N VAL A 34 -6.82 -12.49 -3.26
CA VAL A 34 -7.86 -13.28 -2.62
C VAL A 34 -9.13 -13.26 -3.48
N GLU A 35 -9.74 -14.44 -3.66
CA GLU A 35 -11.00 -14.59 -4.40
C GLU A 35 -12.15 -13.88 -3.67
N PRO A 36 -13.11 -13.25 -4.36
CA PRO A 36 -14.18 -12.45 -3.75
C PRO A 36 -15.40 -13.27 -3.34
N GLU A 37 -15.27 -14.57 -3.05
CA GLU A 37 -16.38 -15.48 -2.79
C GLU A 37 -17.26 -15.04 -1.61
N PHE A 38 -16.65 -14.50 -0.54
CA PHE A 38 -17.35 -14.03 0.66
C PHE A 38 -17.23 -12.50 0.85
N PHE A 39 -16.84 -11.78 -0.21
CA PHE A 39 -16.75 -10.33 -0.14
C PHE A 39 -18.14 -9.70 0.03
N ASP A 40 -18.29 -8.95 1.12
CA ASP A 40 -19.48 -8.14 1.38
C ASP A 40 -19.13 -7.00 2.34
N VAL A 41 -19.99 -5.99 2.40
CA VAL A 41 -19.91 -4.91 3.39
C VAL A 41 -20.92 -5.22 4.50
N LEU A 42 -20.42 -5.84 5.57
CA LEU A 42 -21.25 -6.30 6.70
C LEU A 42 -21.20 -5.39 7.93
N TYR A 43 -20.26 -4.47 7.98
CA TYR A 43 -20.01 -3.54 9.08
C TYR A 43 -19.41 -2.23 8.54
N VAL A 44 -19.30 -1.22 9.39
CA VAL A 44 -18.75 0.10 9.01
C VAL A 44 -17.49 0.36 9.84
N ILE A 45 -16.34 0.45 9.18
CA ILE A 45 -15.04 0.76 9.79
C ILE A 45 -14.31 1.92 9.09
N ASN A 46 -14.94 2.52 8.10
CA ASN A 46 -14.52 3.76 7.44
C ASN A 46 -15.74 4.50 6.86
N PRO A 47 -15.62 5.80 6.55
CA PRO A 47 -16.75 6.62 6.09
C PRO A 47 -17.41 6.16 4.78
N HIS A 48 -16.70 5.43 3.92
CA HIS A 48 -17.21 4.99 2.62
C HIS A 48 -18.11 3.74 2.70
N MET A 49 -18.07 3.01 3.82
CA MET A 49 -18.81 1.75 3.97
C MET A 49 -20.27 1.96 4.36
N GLU A 50 -20.64 3.09 4.99
CA GLU A 50 -21.99 3.28 5.56
C GLU A 50 -23.10 3.12 4.51
N ALA A 51 -22.94 3.73 3.35
CA ALA A 51 -23.91 3.64 2.26
C ALA A 51 -23.81 2.32 1.46
N MET A 52 -22.82 1.49 1.74
CA MET A 52 -22.50 0.28 0.95
C MET A 52 -22.88 -1.02 1.65
N VAL A 53 -23.37 -0.96 2.88
CA VAL A 53 -23.77 -2.17 3.63
C VAL A 53 -24.79 -3.00 2.85
N GLY A 54 -24.45 -4.28 2.57
CA GLY A 54 -25.30 -5.23 1.82
C GLY A 54 -25.50 -4.87 0.33
N SER A 55 -24.66 -4.01 -0.25
CA SER A 55 -24.79 -3.57 -1.65
C SER A 55 -23.91 -4.36 -2.63
N VAL A 56 -23.05 -5.25 -2.14
CA VAL A 56 -22.12 -6.01 -2.98
C VAL A 56 -22.90 -6.95 -3.92
N GLN A 57 -22.50 -6.95 -5.18
CA GLN A 57 -23.02 -7.86 -6.21
C GLN A 57 -21.95 -8.93 -6.49
N PRO A 58 -22.12 -10.17 -6.03
CA PRO A 58 -21.07 -11.20 -6.11
C PRO A 58 -20.57 -11.45 -7.53
N GLU A 59 -21.49 -11.52 -8.51
CA GLU A 59 -21.13 -11.78 -9.91
C GLU A 59 -20.26 -10.65 -10.48
N LYS A 60 -20.54 -9.39 -10.10
CA LYS A 60 -19.75 -8.24 -10.51
C LYS A 60 -18.37 -8.26 -9.84
N ALA A 61 -18.31 -8.57 -8.56
CA ALA A 61 -17.03 -8.70 -7.83
C ALA A 61 -16.12 -9.76 -8.48
N TRP A 62 -16.67 -10.91 -8.88
CA TRP A 62 -15.95 -11.94 -9.61
C TRP A 62 -15.48 -11.50 -10.99
N GLN A 63 -16.29 -10.76 -11.74
CA GLN A 63 -15.92 -10.22 -13.05
C GLN A 63 -14.78 -9.22 -12.95
N GLU A 64 -14.85 -8.30 -11.99
CA GLU A 64 -13.82 -7.28 -11.75
C GLU A 64 -12.51 -7.94 -11.27
N TRP A 65 -12.59 -8.88 -10.35
CA TRP A 65 -11.43 -9.66 -9.89
C TRP A 65 -10.75 -10.42 -11.04
N ALA A 66 -11.53 -11.08 -11.88
CA ALA A 66 -11.02 -11.83 -13.03
C ALA A 66 -10.35 -10.90 -14.07
N LYS A 67 -10.91 -9.71 -14.29
CA LYS A 67 -10.34 -8.68 -15.17
C LYS A 67 -8.97 -8.22 -14.67
N ILE A 68 -8.86 -7.89 -13.37
CA ILE A 68 -7.59 -7.49 -12.74
C ILE A 68 -6.55 -8.61 -12.84
N LYS A 69 -6.95 -9.85 -12.50
CA LYS A 69 -6.08 -11.03 -12.62
C LYS A 69 -5.54 -11.18 -14.03
N SER A 70 -6.42 -11.15 -15.04
CA SER A 70 -6.04 -11.30 -16.44
C SER A 70 -5.11 -10.20 -16.90
N GLN A 71 -5.28 -8.97 -16.40
CA GLN A 71 -4.40 -7.85 -16.75
C GLN A 71 -2.99 -8.04 -16.17
N PHE A 72 -2.85 -8.47 -14.92
CA PHE A 72 -1.55 -8.81 -14.35
C PHE A 72 -0.85 -9.92 -15.14
N GLU A 73 -1.59 -10.99 -15.49
CA GLU A 73 -1.06 -12.10 -16.30
C GLU A 73 -0.63 -11.66 -17.69
N ALA A 74 -1.41 -10.78 -18.35
CA ALA A 74 -1.06 -10.19 -19.65
C ALA A 74 0.22 -9.33 -19.59
N TRP A 75 0.48 -8.72 -18.43
CA TRP A 75 1.73 -7.99 -18.17
C TRP A 75 2.89 -8.88 -17.71
N GLY A 76 2.71 -10.20 -17.65
CA GLY A 76 3.75 -11.18 -17.32
C GLY A 76 3.97 -11.38 -15.81
N TYR A 77 3.00 -10.99 -14.98
CA TYR A 77 3.06 -11.22 -13.54
C TYR A 77 2.55 -12.63 -13.17
N TYR A 78 3.16 -13.23 -12.16
CA TYR A 78 2.68 -14.47 -11.57
C TYR A 78 1.59 -14.15 -10.54
N VAL A 79 0.34 -14.41 -10.88
CA VAL A 79 -0.78 -14.22 -9.96
C VAL A 79 -0.98 -15.48 -9.13
N HIS A 80 -1.09 -15.31 -7.82
CA HIS A 80 -1.34 -16.36 -6.83
C HIS A 80 -2.76 -16.19 -6.25
N PRO A 81 -3.78 -16.86 -6.82
CA PRO A 81 -5.10 -16.84 -6.24
C PRO A 81 -5.11 -17.51 -4.87
N VAL A 82 -5.78 -16.90 -3.93
CA VAL A 82 -6.00 -17.42 -2.58
C VAL A 82 -7.50 -17.57 -2.36
N LYS A 83 -7.92 -18.71 -1.84
CA LYS A 83 -9.33 -18.95 -1.52
C LYS A 83 -9.80 -17.95 -0.47
N ALA A 84 -11.01 -17.46 -0.63
CA ALA A 84 -11.66 -16.69 0.41
C ALA A 84 -11.97 -17.58 1.63
N LYS A 85 -12.21 -16.94 2.76
CA LYS A 85 -12.62 -17.64 3.99
C LYS A 85 -13.91 -17.05 4.49
N GLU A 86 -14.89 -17.91 4.75
CA GLU A 86 -16.17 -17.52 5.34
C GLU A 86 -15.96 -16.79 6.66
N GLY A 87 -16.70 -15.72 6.88
CA GLY A 87 -16.58 -14.84 8.05
C GLY A 87 -15.51 -13.75 7.95
N LEU A 88 -14.74 -13.70 6.85
CA LEU A 88 -13.73 -12.66 6.58
C LEU A 88 -14.08 -11.89 5.30
N PRO A 89 -15.10 -11.03 5.33
CA PRO A 89 -15.60 -10.37 4.12
C PRO A 89 -14.59 -9.41 3.50
N ASP A 90 -13.75 -8.75 4.30
CA ASP A 90 -12.75 -7.78 3.81
C ASP A 90 -11.42 -8.43 3.38
N LEU A 91 -11.33 -9.77 3.35
CA LEU A 91 -10.10 -10.49 3.01
C LEU A 91 -9.60 -10.19 1.58
N VAL A 92 -10.47 -9.73 0.69
CA VAL A 92 -10.10 -9.26 -0.66
C VAL A 92 -9.11 -8.09 -0.64
N PHE A 93 -9.12 -7.28 0.44
CA PHE A 93 -8.15 -6.21 0.66
C PHE A 93 -6.85 -6.76 1.26
N CYS A 94 -6.24 -7.72 0.56
CA CYS A 94 -5.12 -8.51 1.07
C CYS A 94 -3.76 -7.76 1.11
N ALA A 95 -3.72 -6.50 0.74
CA ALA A 95 -2.57 -5.63 0.94
C ALA A 95 -2.38 -5.23 2.43
N ASN A 96 -3.46 -5.18 3.20
CA ASN A 96 -3.43 -4.64 4.57
C ASN A 96 -2.82 -5.59 5.61
N GLN A 97 -2.82 -6.91 5.39
CA GLN A 97 -2.41 -7.88 6.40
C GLN A 97 -0.88 -8.03 6.52
N SER A 98 -0.11 -7.49 5.56
CA SER A 98 1.34 -7.72 5.53
C SER A 98 2.11 -6.72 4.68
N LEU A 99 3.43 -6.68 4.92
CA LEU A 99 4.41 -6.05 4.05
C LEU A 99 5.39 -7.12 3.57
N PRO A 100 5.37 -7.50 2.29
CA PRO A 100 6.43 -8.29 1.68
C PRO A 100 7.75 -7.50 1.67
N CYS A 101 8.83 -8.19 2.03
CA CYS A 101 10.16 -7.62 2.13
C CYS A 101 11.13 -8.40 1.26
N TRP A 102 12.19 -7.72 0.85
CA TRP A 102 13.28 -8.33 0.12
C TRP A 102 14.61 -7.91 0.76
N ASP A 103 15.45 -8.87 1.00
CA ASP A 103 16.83 -8.68 1.41
C ASP A 103 17.77 -9.40 0.45
N ALA A 104 18.88 -8.78 0.08
CA ALA A 104 19.81 -9.33 -0.91
C ALA A 104 20.49 -10.64 -0.47
N GLU A 105 20.64 -10.87 0.84
CA GLU A 105 21.27 -12.03 1.43
C GLU A 105 20.25 -13.09 1.85
N LEU A 106 19.14 -12.67 2.45
CA LEU A 106 18.12 -13.54 3.03
C LEU A 106 16.96 -13.86 2.06
N GLY A 107 16.85 -13.10 0.97
CA GLY A 107 15.77 -13.23 -0.01
C GLY A 107 14.44 -12.63 0.43
N ALA A 108 13.34 -13.20 -0.07
CA ALA A 108 12.00 -12.72 0.24
C ALA A 108 11.54 -13.16 1.64
N SER A 109 10.89 -12.26 2.35
CA SER A 109 10.24 -12.50 3.64
C SER A 109 8.98 -11.64 3.79
N VAL A 110 8.25 -11.77 4.89
CA VAL A 110 7.02 -11.02 5.12
C VAL A 110 6.96 -10.52 6.56
N VAL A 111 6.67 -9.24 6.75
CA VAL A 111 6.29 -8.68 8.05
C VAL A 111 4.76 -8.68 8.15
N MET A 112 4.21 -9.36 9.15
CA MET A 112 2.77 -9.42 9.37
C MET A 112 2.25 -8.17 10.06
N GLY A 113 1.05 -7.77 9.66
CA GLY A 113 0.33 -6.64 10.21
C GLY A 113 -0.32 -6.92 11.56
N VAL A 114 -0.83 -5.85 12.16
CA VAL A 114 -1.75 -5.87 13.30
C VAL A 114 -2.88 -4.89 12.98
N MET A 115 -4.05 -5.43 12.64
CA MET A 115 -5.20 -4.63 12.26
C MET A 115 -5.75 -3.83 13.44
N ARG A 116 -6.02 -2.55 13.23
CA ARG A 116 -6.64 -1.69 14.24
C ARG A 116 -8.06 -2.14 14.56
N ASN A 117 -8.84 -2.43 13.51
CA ASN A 117 -10.21 -2.87 13.65
C ASN A 117 -10.28 -4.38 13.96
N GLU A 118 -11.01 -4.74 15.00
CA GLU A 118 -11.12 -6.12 15.46
C GLU A 118 -11.71 -7.06 14.43
N GLN A 119 -12.65 -6.57 13.63
CA GLN A 119 -13.32 -7.31 12.57
C GLN A 119 -12.35 -7.90 11.54
N ARG A 120 -11.17 -7.27 11.36
CA ARG A 120 -10.18 -7.68 10.37
C ARG A 120 -8.99 -8.45 10.96
N ARG A 121 -8.91 -8.63 12.28
CA ARG A 121 -7.73 -9.25 12.93
C ARG A 121 -7.50 -10.69 12.53
N GLU A 122 -8.56 -11.48 12.33
CA GLU A 122 -8.43 -12.89 11.92
C GLU A 122 -7.89 -13.05 10.48
N GLU A 123 -8.05 -12.03 9.65
CA GLU A 123 -7.51 -12.02 8.28
C GLU A 123 -5.98 -12.16 8.29
N VAL A 124 -5.30 -11.54 9.26
CA VAL A 124 -3.84 -11.59 9.39
C VAL A 124 -3.38 -13.04 9.59
N SER A 125 -4.03 -13.77 10.50
CA SER A 125 -3.71 -15.17 10.77
C SER A 125 -3.95 -16.07 9.54
N TYR A 126 -4.97 -15.77 8.74
CA TYR A 126 -5.26 -16.51 7.53
C TYR A 126 -4.20 -16.25 6.43
N ILE A 127 -3.87 -14.99 6.16
CA ILE A 127 -2.84 -14.61 5.17
C ILE A 127 -1.45 -15.12 5.61
N GLU A 128 -1.17 -15.12 6.90
CA GLU A 128 0.06 -15.70 7.44
C GLU A 128 0.19 -17.19 7.10
N GLN A 129 -0.88 -17.98 7.24
CA GLN A 129 -0.87 -19.39 6.84
C GLN A 129 -0.59 -19.55 5.34
N VAL A 130 -1.11 -18.65 4.50
CA VAL A 130 -0.83 -18.65 3.05
C VAL A 130 0.66 -18.46 2.79
N PHE A 131 1.30 -17.50 3.45
CA PHE A 131 2.75 -17.28 3.30
C PHE A 131 3.59 -18.43 3.87
N ALA A 132 3.19 -18.99 5.00
CA ALA A 132 3.84 -20.16 5.59
C ALA A 132 3.82 -21.36 4.64
N HIS A 133 2.70 -21.64 3.99
CA HIS A 133 2.58 -22.70 2.98
C HIS A 133 3.45 -22.45 1.74
N LYS A 134 3.74 -21.20 1.43
CA LYS A 134 4.68 -20.83 0.37
C LYS A 134 6.15 -20.88 0.81
N GLY A 135 6.43 -21.18 2.07
CA GLY A 135 7.77 -21.29 2.62
C GLY A 135 8.47 -19.95 2.86
N LEU A 136 7.74 -18.85 2.91
CA LEU A 136 8.32 -17.53 3.18
C LEU A 136 8.60 -17.35 4.68
N PRO A 137 9.78 -16.82 5.07
CA PRO A 137 10.04 -16.38 6.45
C PRO A 137 9.04 -15.32 6.89
N ILE A 138 8.51 -15.48 8.10
CA ILE A 138 7.44 -14.64 8.65
C ILE A 138 7.95 -13.92 9.89
N HIS A 139 7.75 -12.60 9.93
CA HIS A 139 8.15 -11.75 11.04
C HIS A 139 6.92 -11.10 11.69
N ARG A 140 6.76 -11.30 13.00
CA ARG A 140 5.76 -10.63 13.82
C ARG A 140 6.48 -9.69 14.78
N ILE A 141 6.56 -8.42 14.40
CA ILE A 141 7.31 -7.41 15.15
C ILE A 141 6.42 -6.43 15.89
N MET A 142 5.12 -6.40 15.59
CA MET A 142 4.15 -5.53 16.25
C MET A 142 3.44 -6.23 17.40
N ASN A 143 2.95 -5.45 18.36
CA ASN A 143 2.22 -5.97 19.51
C ASN A 143 0.85 -5.29 19.61
N VAL A 144 -0.22 -6.06 19.49
CA VAL A 144 -1.60 -5.58 19.60
C VAL A 144 -1.91 -5.01 20.97
N ASP A 145 -1.36 -5.58 22.03
CA ASP A 145 -1.58 -5.13 23.42
C ASP A 145 -0.96 -3.76 23.71
N SER A 146 0.04 -3.36 22.90
CA SER A 146 0.69 -2.05 22.96
C SER A 146 0.10 -1.04 21.98
N ALA A 147 -1.03 -1.36 21.33
CA ALA A 147 -1.65 -0.55 20.27
C ALA A 147 -0.68 -0.20 19.13
N GLU A 148 0.27 -1.09 18.86
CA GLU A 148 1.19 -0.98 17.72
C GLU A 148 0.50 -1.49 16.45
N TYR A 149 -0.47 -0.72 15.94
CA TYR A 149 -1.21 -1.09 14.74
C TYR A 149 -0.38 -0.86 13.48
N PHE A 150 -0.43 -1.84 12.58
CA PHE A 150 0.28 -1.83 11.32
C PHE A 150 -0.58 -2.52 10.25
N GLU A 151 -1.07 -1.76 9.28
CA GLU A 151 -1.95 -2.30 8.24
C GLU A 151 -1.22 -2.44 6.88
N GLY A 152 -0.07 -3.10 6.93
CA GLY A 152 0.66 -3.62 5.77
C GLY A 152 0.92 -2.63 4.65
N MET A 153 0.72 -3.09 3.41
CA MET A 153 0.94 -2.29 2.20
C MET A 153 -0.14 -1.23 1.97
N GLY A 154 -1.25 -1.24 2.71
CA GLY A 154 -2.19 -0.13 2.70
C GLY A 154 -1.55 1.17 3.19
N ASP A 155 -0.64 1.06 4.17
CA ASP A 155 0.04 2.22 4.77
C ASP A 155 1.53 2.28 4.50
N VAL A 156 2.19 1.18 4.12
CA VAL A 156 3.64 1.17 3.90
C VAL A 156 3.98 0.60 2.53
N GLN A 157 4.71 1.37 1.75
CA GLN A 157 5.06 1.03 0.38
C GLN A 157 6.57 1.17 0.16
N TRP A 158 7.15 0.22 -0.56
CA TRP A 158 8.53 0.34 -1.05
C TRP A 158 8.61 1.40 -2.14
N HIS A 159 9.60 2.28 -2.04
CA HIS A 159 9.94 3.17 -3.15
C HIS A 159 10.35 2.32 -4.36
N PRO A 160 9.79 2.57 -5.55
CA PRO A 160 10.11 1.78 -6.72
C PRO A 160 11.62 1.69 -6.96
N GLU A 161 12.12 0.46 -7.11
CA GLU A 161 13.52 0.13 -7.36
C GLU A 161 14.55 0.56 -6.29
N ARG A 162 14.11 1.04 -5.12
CA ARG A 162 15.01 1.51 -4.06
C ARG A 162 14.67 0.94 -2.69
N SER A 163 15.71 0.65 -1.90
CA SER A 163 15.59 0.28 -0.49
C SER A 163 15.27 1.52 0.36
N LEU A 164 14.03 1.96 0.26
CA LEU A 164 13.42 3.09 0.96
C LEU A 164 11.94 2.79 1.14
N LEU A 165 11.37 3.11 2.30
CA LEU A 165 9.95 2.97 2.57
C LEU A 165 9.26 4.33 2.69
N TRP A 166 8.03 4.39 2.22
CA TRP A 166 7.07 5.44 2.49
C TRP A 166 5.96 4.88 3.36
N ALA A 167 5.59 5.61 4.42
CA ALA A 167 4.67 5.11 5.42
C ALA A 167 3.67 6.19 5.85
N GLY A 168 2.38 5.96 5.63
CA GLY A 168 1.29 6.77 6.15
C GLY A 168 0.89 6.38 7.57
N HIS A 169 0.55 7.35 8.41
CA HIS A 169 0.03 7.09 9.74
C HIS A 169 -0.99 8.13 10.21
N GLY A 170 -1.73 7.78 11.26
CA GLY A 170 -2.74 8.65 11.85
C GLY A 170 -4.07 7.93 12.11
N PHE A 171 -4.59 7.20 11.14
CA PHE A 171 -5.91 6.57 11.25
C PHE A 171 -5.85 5.06 11.47
N ARG A 172 -4.95 4.36 10.80
CA ARG A 172 -4.84 2.89 10.86
C ARG A 172 -3.49 2.44 11.39
N THR A 173 -2.42 2.77 10.76
CA THR A 173 -1.06 2.46 11.23
C THR A 173 -0.59 3.51 12.24
N SER A 174 0.05 3.06 13.32
CA SER A 174 0.62 3.92 14.35
C SER A 174 2.04 4.36 13.98
N GLU A 175 2.45 5.58 14.39
CA GLU A 175 3.81 6.09 14.17
C GLU A 175 4.86 5.18 14.81
N GLN A 176 4.56 4.66 16.02
CA GLN A 176 5.44 3.74 16.73
C GLN A 176 5.70 2.44 15.95
N ALA A 177 4.68 1.92 15.28
CA ALA A 177 4.84 0.72 14.44
C ALA A 177 5.78 0.99 13.26
N ILE A 178 5.69 2.16 12.63
CA ILE A 178 6.58 2.56 11.53
C ILE A 178 8.04 2.68 12.01
N GLN A 179 8.27 3.32 13.16
CA GLN A 179 9.62 3.44 13.74
C GLN A 179 10.23 2.08 14.05
N LYS A 180 9.42 1.17 14.56
CA LYS A 180 9.83 -0.21 14.85
C LYS A 180 10.13 -0.99 13.57
N LEU A 181 9.31 -0.81 12.53
CA LEU A 181 9.53 -1.41 11.21
C LEU A 181 10.84 -0.93 10.58
N ALA A 182 11.08 0.39 10.57
CA ALA A 182 12.31 0.99 10.06
C ALA A 182 13.55 0.42 10.76
N THR A 183 13.50 0.30 12.08
CA THR A 183 14.58 -0.26 12.89
C THR A 183 14.79 -1.75 12.60
N PHE A 184 13.72 -2.52 12.51
CA PHE A 184 13.77 -3.96 12.24
C PHE A 184 14.36 -4.27 10.86
N LEU A 185 13.92 -3.55 9.83
CA LEU A 185 14.39 -3.74 8.46
C LEU A 185 15.75 -3.10 8.19
N GLY A 186 16.20 -2.17 9.03
CA GLY A 186 17.41 -1.38 8.77
C GLY A 186 17.28 -0.46 7.55
N VAL A 187 16.05 -0.07 7.18
CA VAL A 187 15.73 0.68 5.96
C VAL A 187 15.21 2.07 6.33
N PRO A 188 15.72 3.14 5.70
CA PRO A 188 15.14 4.46 5.84
C PRO A 188 13.65 4.44 5.50
N THR A 189 12.85 5.09 6.35
CA THR A 189 11.40 5.11 6.21
C THR A 189 10.90 6.54 6.37
N ILE A 190 10.22 7.06 5.36
CA ILE A 190 9.63 8.40 5.34
C ILE A 190 8.22 8.29 5.88
N GLY A 191 7.94 8.95 7.02
CA GLY A 191 6.62 8.99 7.64
C GLY A 191 5.79 10.17 7.16
N LEU A 192 4.60 9.89 6.67
CA LEU A 192 3.62 10.86 6.22
C LEU A 192 2.40 10.86 7.15
N VAL A 193 2.11 12.02 7.75
CA VAL A 193 0.90 12.20 8.57
C VAL A 193 -0.29 12.37 7.64
N LEU A 194 -1.26 11.47 7.71
CA LEU A 194 -2.53 11.56 6.99
C LEU A 194 -3.48 12.50 7.75
N GLN A 195 -4.09 13.46 7.06
CA GLN A 195 -4.91 14.51 7.67
C GLN A 195 -6.42 14.36 7.44
N ASP A 196 -6.83 13.52 6.49
CA ASP A 196 -8.23 13.33 6.12
C ASP A 196 -8.67 11.90 6.44
N GLU A 197 -9.64 11.72 7.34
CA GLU A 197 -10.17 10.41 7.72
C GLU A 197 -10.86 9.66 6.56
N ARG A 198 -11.27 10.36 5.51
CA ARG A 198 -11.80 9.75 4.29
C ARG A 198 -10.70 9.03 3.50
N LEU A 199 -9.45 9.43 3.73
CA LEU A 199 -8.24 8.86 3.12
C LEU A 199 -7.40 8.19 4.22
N TYR A 200 -7.99 7.20 4.85
CA TYR A 200 -7.51 6.56 6.09
C TYR A 200 -6.28 5.66 5.92
N HIS A 201 -5.89 5.35 4.69
CA HIS A 201 -4.66 4.64 4.33
C HIS A 201 -3.82 5.46 3.34
N LEU A 202 -2.51 5.23 3.34
CA LEU A 202 -1.61 5.89 2.39
C LEU A 202 -1.98 5.58 0.94
N ASP A 203 -2.30 4.34 0.63
CA ASP A 203 -2.67 3.89 -0.71
C ASP A 203 -3.95 4.53 -1.26
N THR A 204 -4.76 5.16 -0.42
CA THR A 204 -5.95 5.90 -0.88
C THR A 204 -5.64 7.30 -1.40
N CYS A 205 -4.46 7.85 -1.10
CA CYS A 205 -4.06 9.21 -1.46
C CYS A 205 -2.65 9.35 -2.07
N PHE A 206 -1.94 8.23 -2.25
CA PHE A 206 -0.55 8.21 -2.70
C PHE A 206 -0.25 6.92 -3.48
N CYS A 207 0.26 7.07 -4.69
CA CYS A 207 0.69 5.95 -5.53
C CYS A 207 2.01 6.30 -6.23
N MET A 208 3.07 5.61 -5.90
CA MET A 208 4.35 5.74 -6.59
C MET A 208 4.29 5.00 -7.93
N LEU A 209 4.54 5.71 -9.00
CA LEU A 209 4.43 5.19 -10.38
C LEU A 209 5.75 4.60 -10.89
N ASN A 210 6.85 5.22 -10.53
CA ASN A 210 8.22 4.76 -10.75
C ASN A 210 9.17 5.48 -9.79
N GLU A 211 10.49 5.31 -9.96
CA GLU A 211 11.51 5.91 -9.09
C GLU A 211 11.41 7.44 -8.96
N HIS A 212 10.91 8.14 -9.99
CA HIS A 212 10.92 9.61 -10.08
C HIS A 212 9.53 10.25 -10.13
N THR A 213 8.49 9.44 -10.23
CA THR A 213 7.12 9.92 -10.45
C THR A 213 6.17 9.37 -9.41
N VAL A 214 5.39 10.24 -8.80
CA VAL A 214 4.32 9.89 -7.86
C VAL A 214 3.00 10.54 -8.29
N MET A 215 1.92 9.86 -8.02
CA MET A 215 0.56 10.38 -8.10
C MET A 215 0.02 10.52 -6.68
N CYS A 216 -0.48 11.69 -6.31
CA CYS A 216 -1.01 11.92 -4.97
C CYS A 216 -2.12 12.98 -4.94
N TYR A 217 -2.84 13.02 -3.83
CA TYR A 217 -3.78 14.07 -3.49
C TYR A 217 -3.17 14.96 -2.38
N PRO A 218 -2.58 16.14 -2.73
CA PRO A 218 -1.83 16.97 -1.79
C PRO A 218 -2.56 17.34 -0.50
N PRO A 219 -3.87 17.65 -0.49
CA PRO A 219 -4.58 17.99 0.74
C PRO A 219 -4.65 16.86 1.79
N ALA A 220 -4.34 15.61 1.41
CA ALA A 220 -4.26 14.51 2.36
C ALA A 220 -3.03 14.61 3.30
N PHE A 221 -2.04 15.45 2.98
CA PHE A 221 -0.77 15.53 3.68
C PHE A 221 -0.57 16.88 4.38
N CYS A 222 0.15 16.88 5.48
CA CYS A 222 0.62 18.12 6.09
C CYS A 222 1.74 18.75 5.22
N ARG A 223 2.05 20.04 5.51
CA ARG A 223 3.09 20.77 4.77
C ARG A 223 4.45 20.05 4.74
N GLU A 224 4.87 19.45 5.85
CA GLU A 224 6.15 18.72 5.90
C GLU A 224 6.10 17.44 5.07
N GLY A 225 4.97 16.72 5.06
CA GLY A 225 4.75 15.56 4.19
C GLY A 225 4.88 15.93 2.71
N MET A 226 4.25 17.03 2.28
CA MET A 226 4.38 17.50 0.90
C MET A 226 5.83 17.90 0.55
N ARG A 227 6.55 18.58 1.46
CA ARG A 227 7.96 18.91 1.23
C ARG A 227 8.85 17.68 1.06
N LEU A 228 8.56 16.59 1.77
CA LEU A 228 9.27 15.32 1.60
C LEU A 228 8.93 14.70 0.25
N ILE A 229 7.66 14.70 -0.17
CA ILE A 229 7.23 14.20 -1.48
C ILE A 229 7.92 15.01 -2.60
N GLU A 230 7.87 16.34 -2.54
CA GLU A 230 8.52 17.26 -3.50
C GLU A 230 10.05 17.10 -3.56
N HIS A 231 10.68 16.65 -2.47
CA HIS A 231 12.12 16.43 -2.42
C HIS A 231 12.57 15.15 -3.12
N TYR A 232 11.78 14.09 -3.03
CA TYR A 232 12.18 12.76 -3.53
C TYR A 232 11.61 12.42 -4.90
N PHE A 233 10.58 13.14 -5.37
CA PHE A 233 9.99 12.91 -6.69
C PHE A 233 10.18 14.11 -7.61
N GLU A 234 10.67 13.85 -8.82
CA GLU A 234 10.85 14.87 -9.85
C GLU A 234 9.52 15.28 -10.49
N HIS A 235 8.59 14.34 -10.54
CA HIS A 235 7.27 14.52 -11.15
C HIS A 235 6.17 14.12 -10.18
N ILE A 236 5.24 15.05 -9.96
CA ILE A 236 4.07 14.84 -9.11
C ILE A 236 2.83 15.03 -9.97
N ILE A 237 2.00 13.99 -10.06
CA ILE A 237 0.67 14.08 -10.65
C ILE A 237 -0.31 14.35 -9.52
N GLU A 238 -0.83 15.57 -9.45
CA GLU A 238 -1.86 15.93 -8.50
C GLU A 238 -3.22 15.40 -8.97
N VAL A 239 -3.85 14.59 -8.12
CA VAL A 239 -5.16 14.01 -8.42
C VAL A 239 -6.27 14.99 -8.02
N ASP A 240 -7.24 15.13 -8.91
CA ASP A 240 -8.45 15.94 -8.66
C ASP A 240 -9.20 15.41 -7.43
N GLU A 241 -9.73 16.32 -6.59
CA GLU A 241 -10.44 15.98 -5.35
C GLU A 241 -11.55 14.96 -5.58
N ARG A 242 -12.37 15.19 -6.60
CA ARG A 242 -13.49 14.31 -6.90
C ARG A 242 -13.02 12.91 -7.31
N GLU A 243 -12.00 12.82 -8.16
CA GLU A 243 -11.46 11.51 -8.57
C GLU A 243 -10.76 10.80 -7.43
N CYS A 244 -10.11 11.55 -6.51
CA CYS A 244 -9.51 10.95 -5.31
C CYS A 244 -10.56 10.42 -4.35
N LEU A 245 -11.58 11.22 -4.01
CA LEU A 245 -12.54 10.89 -2.94
C LEU A 245 -13.70 9.99 -3.40
N GLU A 246 -14.19 10.16 -4.65
CA GLU A 246 -15.34 9.40 -5.15
C GLU A 246 -14.91 8.13 -5.94
N SER A 247 -13.72 8.15 -6.53
CA SER A 247 -13.23 7.05 -7.39
C SER A 247 -11.98 6.37 -6.86
N PHE A 248 -11.39 6.86 -5.77
CA PHE A 248 -10.13 6.36 -5.22
C PHE A 248 -9.01 6.29 -6.27
N ALA A 249 -8.88 7.33 -7.10
CA ALA A 249 -7.92 7.32 -8.20
C ALA A 249 -6.47 7.07 -7.76
N CYS A 250 -6.09 7.51 -6.54
CA CYS A 250 -4.78 7.20 -5.97
C CYS A 250 -4.63 5.74 -5.52
N ASN A 251 -5.72 4.99 -5.31
CA ASN A 251 -5.67 3.56 -5.01
C ASN A 251 -5.43 2.74 -6.29
N ALA A 252 -4.50 3.21 -7.10
CA ALA A 252 -4.03 2.56 -8.30
C ALA A 252 -2.86 1.63 -7.99
N THR A 253 -2.55 0.72 -8.91
CA THR A 253 -1.40 -0.17 -8.76
C THR A 253 -0.45 0.04 -9.93
N ALA A 254 0.70 0.65 -9.65
CA ALA A 254 1.78 0.76 -10.61
C ALA A 254 2.62 -0.52 -10.64
N VAL A 255 3.07 -0.89 -11.82
CA VAL A 255 3.95 -2.04 -12.05
C VAL A 255 5.10 -1.66 -12.98
N SER A 256 6.10 -2.53 -13.08
CA SER A 256 7.27 -2.28 -13.94
C SER A 256 6.87 -1.97 -15.39
N GLY A 257 7.68 -1.16 -16.05
CA GLY A 257 7.47 -0.80 -17.46
C GLY A 257 6.44 0.31 -17.69
N ASN A 258 6.30 1.23 -16.72
CA ASN A 258 5.36 2.36 -16.79
C ASN A 258 3.91 1.93 -17.07
N ARG A 259 3.43 0.94 -16.34
CA ARG A 259 2.07 0.41 -16.45
C ARG A 259 1.31 0.60 -15.16
N VAL A 260 0.03 0.99 -15.26
CA VAL A 260 -0.80 1.33 -14.11
C VAL A 260 -2.19 0.71 -14.25
N LEU A 261 -2.64 -0.03 -13.23
CA LEU A 261 -4.05 -0.34 -13.05
C LEU A 261 -4.71 0.83 -12.34
N LEU A 262 -5.72 1.41 -12.97
CA LEU A 262 -6.43 2.59 -12.48
C LEU A 262 -7.92 2.30 -12.33
N PRO A 263 -8.60 2.80 -11.28
CA PRO A 263 -10.06 2.74 -11.18
C PRO A 263 -10.75 3.42 -12.39
N GLU A 264 -11.80 2.79 -12.94
CA GLU A 264 -12.46 3.22 -14.18
C GLU A 264 -13.02 4.66 -14.15
N ARG A 265 -13.38 5.18 -12.97
CA ARG A 265 -14.04 6.49 -12.82
C ARG A 265 -13.06 7.64 -12.58
N ALA A 266 -11.87 7.58 -13.17
CA ALA A 266 -10.81 8.58 -13.01
C ALA A 266 -10.28 9.09 -14.38
N PRO A 267 -11.11 9.69 -15.23
CA PRO A 267 -10.73 10.07 -16.59
C PRO A 267 -9.65 11.15 -16.66
N LYS A 268 -9.62 12.11 -15.73
CA LYS A 268 -8.58 13.16 -15.69
C LYS A 268 -7.24 12.57 -15.31
N THR A 269 -7.23 11.71 -14.29
CA THR A 269 -6.05 10.99 -13.84
C THR A 269 -5.51 10.08 -14.95
N LYS A 270 -6.41 9.35 -15.64
CA LYS A 270 -6.04 8.52 -16.79
C LYS A 270 -5.35 9.35 -17.89
N ALA A 271 -5.94 10.47 -18.28
CA ALA A 271 -5.38 11.36 -19.31
C ALA A 271 -4.01 11.92 -18.89
N ALA A 272 -3.81 12.27 -17.61
CA ALA A 272 -2.53 12.74 -17.10
C ALA A 272 -1.45 11.63 -17.16
N LEU A 273 -1.79 10.40 -16.75
CA LEU A 273 -0.89 9.25 -16.82
C LEU A 273 -0.49 8.92 -18.27
N GLU A 274 -1.47 8.83 -19.18
CA GLU A 274 -1.23 8.57 -20.60
C GLU A 274 -0.39 9.68 -21.24
N GLY A 275 -0.63 10.95 -20.87
CA GLY A 275 0.16 12.09 -21.30
C GLY A 275 1.63 12.06 -20.87
N MET A 276 1.95 11.35 -19.79
CA MET A 276 3.31 11.08 -19.32
C MET A 276 3.89 9.76 -19.84
N GLY A 277 3.18 9.05 -20.72
CA GLY A 277 3.65 7.83 -21.37
C GLY A 277 3.41 6.54 -20.56
N PHE A 278 2.48 6.56 -19.58
CA PHE A 278 2.07 5.34 -18.90
C PHE A 278 1.02 4.58 -19.71
N GLU A 279 1.13 3.26 -19.74
CA GLU A 279 0.06 2.36 -20.17
C GLU A 279 -0.94 2.20 -19.04
N VAL A 280 -2.21 2.59 -19.27
CA VAL A 280 -3.26 2.58 -18.23
C VAL A 280 -4.34 1.57 -18.60
N ALA A 281 -4.57 0.60 -17.70
CA ALA A 281 -5.60 -0.43 -17.82
C ALA A 281 -6.70 -0.27 -16.77
#